data_0387c42f7cfc605eb1c3ef5232435b91
#
_entry.id   0387c42f7cfc605eb1c3ef5232435b91
#
_cell.length_a   1.000
_cell.length_b   1.000
_cell.length_c   1.000
_cell.angle_alpha   90.00
_cell.angle_beta   90.00
_cell.angle_gamma   90.00
#
_symmetry.space_group_name_H-M   'P 1'
#
loop_
_entity.id
_entity.type
_entity.pdbx_description
1 polymer ?
#
loop_
_entity_poly.entity_id
_entity_poly.type
_entity_poly.pdbx_seq_one_letter_code
_entity_poly.pdbx_strand_id
1 'polypeptide(L)'
;MKTKKVPLRSCVISKERLPKQELLRIVRTPEGEVKADETGKLNGKGAYIKKDLAVLEKAMKSKILEKRLECKIEESVYEEIRNIIEKWGESSWWQLKIMHKM
;
A
#
# COMPACT_ATOMS: atom_id res chain seq x y z
N MET A 1 -6.18 2.42 31.80
CA MET A 1 -6.18 1.78 31.29
C MET A 1 -5.53 1.82 30.22
N LYS A 2 -5.37 1.30 29.64
CA LYS A 2 -4.77 1.32 28.73
C LYS A 2 -5.38 1.27 27.61
N THR A 3 -5.40 2.21 26.89
CA THR A 3 -6.05 2.14 25.73
C THR A 3 -5.24 1.36 24.79
N LYS A 4 -5.87 0.69 23.86
CA LYS A 4 -5.21 -0.01 22.96
C LYS A 4 -4.56 0.88 22.05
N LYS A 5 -3.30 0.84 21.84
CA LYS A 5 -2.62 1.65 20.89
C LYS A 5 -2.61 0.96 19.58
N VAL A 6 -2.99 1.66 18.52
CA VAL A 6 -2.92 1.11 17.17
C VAL A 6 -1.47 1.22 16.70
N PRO A 7 -0.83 0.13 16.33
CA PRO A 7 0.55 0.22 15.87
C PRO A 7 0.62 1.01 14.57
N LEU A 8 1.57 1.89 14.49
CA LEU A 8 1.78 2.70 13.30
C LEU A 8 2.91 2.13 12.48
N ARG A 9 2.77 2.22 11.17
CA ARG A 9 3.82 1.80 10.25
C ARG A 9 4.21 3.00 9.43
N SER A 10 5.38 2.94 8.81
CA SER A 10 5.86 4.04 8.00
C SER A 10 5.66 3.76 6.53
N CYS A 11 5.13 4.74 5.81
CA CYS A 11 5.08 4.68 4.36
C CYS A 11 6.49 4.93 3.84
N VAL A 12 7.00 4.04 2.99
CA VAL A 12 8.38 4.18 2.51
C VAL A 12 8.51 5.33 1.54
N ILE A 13 7.41 5.84 1.01
CA ILE A 13 7.44 6.93 0.05
C ILE A 13 7.25 8.28 0.75
N SER A 14 6.15 8.42 1.47
CA SER A 14 5.82 9.70 2.10
C SER A 14 6.46 9.86 3.47
N LYS A 15 6.95 8.79 4.03
CA LYS A 15 7.56 8.78 5.36
C LYS A 15 6.58 9.09 6.47
N GLU A 16 5.31 9.08 6.18
CA GLU A 16 4.29 9.28 7.20
C GLU A 16 4.08 8.02 8.01
N ARG A 17 3.78 8.18 9.26
CA ARG A 17 3.45 7.06 10.12
C ARG A 17 1.95 6.98 10.24
N LEU A 18 1.39 5.87 9.79
CA LEU A 18 -0.05 5.73 9.69
C LEU A 18 -0.49 4.38 10.22
N PRO A 19 -1.77 4.26 10.61
CA PRO A 19 -2.29 2.95 10.99
C PRO A 19 -2.29 2.03 9.79
N LYS A 20 -2.19 0.75 10.03
CA LYS A 20 -2.04 -0.17 8.93
C LYS A 20 -3.27 -0.18 8.01
N GLN A 21 -4.43 0.27 8.47
CA GLN A 21 -5.59 0.36 7.59
C GLN A 21 -5.39 1.34 6.46
N GLU A 22 -4.55 2.35 6.66
CA GLU A 22 -4.31 3.35 5.63
C GLU A 22 -3.08 3.05 4.81
N LEU A 23 -2.48 1.90 5.04
CA LEU A 23 -1.28 1.48 4.34
C LEU A 23 -1.54 0.16 3.65
N LEU A 24 -0.82 -0.05 2.56
CA LEU A 24 -0.86 -1.31 1.87
C LEU A 24 0.53 -1.92 1.97
N ARG A 25 0.59 -3.17 2.35
CA ARG A 25 1.86 -3.87 2.47
C ARG A 25 2.18 -4.55 1.15
N ILE A 26 3.36 -4.28 0.64
CA ILE A 26 3.85 -4.96 -0.55
C ILE A 26 4.92 -5.92 -0.07
N VAL A 27 4.77 -7.19 -0.39
CA VAL A 27 5.64 -8.20 0.18
C VAL A 27 6.35 -9.00 -0.92
N ARG A 28 7.59 -9.32 -0.65
CA ARG A 28 8.34 -10.24 -1.50
C ARG A 28 8.35 -11.57 -0.75
N THR A 29 7.72 -12.57 -1.35
CA THR A 29 7.60 -13.87 -0.70
C THR A 29 8.94 -14.59 -0.71
N PRO A 30 9.08 -15.64 0.10
CA PRO A 30 10.33 -16.41 0.07
C PRO A 30 10.62 -17.00 -1.31
N GLU A 31 9.60 -17.22 -2.12
CA GLU A 31 9.80 -17.71 -3.46
C GLU A 31 10.28 -16.65 -4.43
N GLY A 32 10.32 -15.40 -3.99
CA GLY A 32 10.78 -14.33 -4.84
C GLY A 32 9.69 -13.57 -5.58
N GLU A 33 8.44 -13.86 -5.29
CA GLU A 33 7.33 -13.16 -5.92
C GLU A 33 6.96 -11.92 -5.12
N VAL A 34 6.52 -10.89 -5.83
CA VAL A 34 6.08 -9.68 -5.17
C VAL A 34 4.57 -9.62 -5.26
N LYS A 35 3.92 -9.42 -4.13
CA LYS A 35 2.47 -9.39 -4.07
C LYS A 35 2.00 -8.24 -3.19
N ALA A 36 0.82 -7.74 -3.50
CA ALA A 36 0.15 -6.79 -2.62
C ALA A 36 -0.60 -7.58 -1.57
N ASP A 37 -0.26 -7.35 -0.33
CA ASP A 37 -0.79 -8.14 0.78
C ASP A 37 -1.78 -7.31 1.58
N GLU A 38 -3.05 -7.44 1.28
CA GLU A 38 -4.09 -6.69 1.98
C GLU A 38 -4.29 -7.19 3.40
N THR A 39 -4.00 -8.45 3.65
CA THR A 39 -4.22 -9.01 4.98
C THR A 39 -3.06 -8.79 5.92
N GLY A 40 -1.87 -8.56 5.37
CA GLY A 40 -0.69 -8.40 6.20
C GLY A 40 -0.18 -9.70 6.77
N LYS A 41 -0.63 -10.84 6.24
CA LYS A 41 -0.26 -12.13 6.79
C LYS A 41 0.74 -12.92 5.97
N LEU A 42 1.05 -12.44 4.77
CA LEU A 42 1.99 -13.17 3.93
C LEU A 42 3.40 -13.09 4.50
N ASN A 43 4.12 -14.18 4.40
CA ASN A 43 5.50 -14.22 4.85
C ASN A 43 6.40 -13.57 3.82
N GLY A 44 7.44 -12.92 4.29
CA GLY A 44 8.43 -12.35 3.40
C GLY A 44 8.81 -10.95 3.81
N LYS A 45 9.67 -10.35 3.01
CA LYS A 45 10.11 -9.00 3.26
C LYS A 45 9.03 -8.04 2.77
N GLY A 46 8.63 -7.11 3.60
CA GLY A 46 7.54 -6.21 3.23
C GLY A 46 7.90 -4.76 3.34
N ALA A 47 7.15 -3.94 2.62
CA ALA A 47 7.24 -2.50 2.72
C ALA A 47 5.83 -1.96 2.66
N TYR A 48 5.60 -0.85 3.34
CA TYR A 48 4.28 -0.25 3.38
C TYR A 48 4.24 1.01 2.56
N ILE A 49 3.14 1.22 1.86
CA ILE A 49 2.91 2.49 1.18
C ILE A 49 1.52 2.98 1.53
N LYS A 50 1.36 4.30 1.54
CA LYS A 50 0.06 4.88 1.80
C LYS A 50 -0.90 4.54 0.65
N LYS A 51 -2.15 4.32 0.98
CA LYS A 51 -3.16 4.01 -0.04
C LYS A 51 -3.58 5.28 -0.75
N ASP A 52 -2.68 5.78 -1.56
CA ASP A 52 -2.86 7.05 -2.27
C ASP A 52 -2.23 6.90 -3.64
N LEU A 53 -2.99 7.23 -4.68
CA LEU A 53 -2.48 7.07 -6.03
C LEU A 53 -1.26 7.93 -6.30
N ALA A 54 -1.21 9.12 -5.72
CA ALA A 54 -0.05 9.98 -5.89
C ALA A 54 1.20 9.34 -5.28
N VAL A 55 1.03 8.68 -4.13
CA VAL A 55 2.13 7.98 -3.50
C VAL A 55 2.57 6.81 -4.37
N LEU A 56 1.60 6.11 -4.95
CA LEU A 56 1.94 5.00 -5.83
C LEU A 56 2.74 5.48 -7.04
N GLU A 57 2.33 6.60 -7.62
CA GLU A 57 3.06 7.13 -8.76
C GLU A 57 4.50 7.47 -8.39
N LYS A 58 4.70 8.04 -7.23
CA LYS A 58 6.04 8.33 -6.77
C LYS A 58 6.84 7.05 -6.58
N ALA A 59 6.20 6.03 -6.07
CA ALA A 59 6.86 4.75 -5.88
C ALA A 59 7.32 4.17 -7.22
N MET A 60 6.47 4.29 -8.23
CA MET A 60 6.81 3.75 -9.54
C MET A 60 7.97 4.53 -10.16
N LYS A 61 7.96 5.84 -10.01
CA LYS A 61 9.01 6.66 -10.60
C LYS A 61 10.34 6.51 -9.89
N SER A 62 10.32 6.47 -8.58
CA SER A 62 11.56 6.40 -7.81
C SER A 62 12.07 5.00 -7.62
N LYS A 63 11.22 4.01 -7.85
CA LYS A 63 11.57 2.61 -7.69
C LYS A 63 12.04 2.28 -6.27
N ILE A 64 11.51 3.03 -5.31
CA ILE A 64 11.87 2.80 -3.92
C ILE A 64 11.43 1.43 -3.45
N LEU A 65 10.24 0.97 -3.90
CA LEU A 65 9.78 -0.34 -3.51
C LEU A 65 10.71 -1.44 -3.99
N GLU A 66 11.22 -1.29 -5.20
CA GLU A 66 12.17 -2.27 -5.72
C GLU A 66 13.44 -2.30 -4.89
N LYS A 67 13.87 -1.13 -4.45
CA LYS A 67 15.06 -1.06 -3.61
C LYS A 67 14.81 -1.66 -2.25
N ARG A 68 13.64 -1.37 -1.68
CA ARG A 68 13.31 -1.89 -0.37
C ARG A 68 13.20 -3.40 -0.36
N LEU A 69 12.55 -3.94 -1.39
CA LEU A 69 12.32 -5.38 -1.47
C LEU A 69 13.49 -6.11 -2.13
N GLU A 70 14.44 -5.32 -2.64
CA GLU A 70 15.64 -5.88 -3.26
C GLU A 70 15.31 -6.81 -4.41
N CYS A 71 14.31 -6.48 -5.18
CA CYS A 71 13.94 -7.25 -6.34
C CYS A 71 13.15 -6.38 -7.29
N LYS A 72 13.06 -6.83 -8.52
CA LYS A 72 12.34 -6.09 -9.53
C LYS A 72 10.84 -6.31 -9.35
N ILE A 73 10.05 -5.27 -9.55
CA ILE A 73 8.61 -5.35 -9.45
C ILE A 73 8.02 -5.15 -10.84
N GLU A 74 7.21 -6.09 -11.28
CA GLU A 74 6.62 -6.02 -12.59
C GLU A 74 5.46 -5.06 -12.63
N GLU A 75 5.17 -4.57 -13.82
CA GLU A 75 4.09 -3.64 -14.01
C GLU A 75 2.76 -4.20 -13.55
N SER A 76 2.55 -5.49 -13.75
CA SER A 76 1.30 -6.12 -13.33
C SER A 76 1.09 -6.00 -11.83
N VAL A 77 2.17 -6.03 -11.06
CA VAL A 77 2.06 -5.86 -9.61
C VAL A 77 1.64 -4.44 -9.28
N TYR A 78 2.23 -3.46 -9.97
CA TYR A 78 1.84 -2.08 -9.75
C TYR A 78 0.38 -1.84 -10.13
N GLU A 79 -0.11 -2.51 -11.17
CA GLU A 79 -1.50 -2.39 -11.53
C GLU A 79 -2.41 -2.98 -10.47
N GLU A 80 -2.00 -4.10 -9.91
CA GLU A 80 -2.76 -4.71 -8.84
C GLU A 80 -2.83 -3.78 -7.65
N ILE A 81 -1.70 -3.14 -7.31
CA ILE A 81 -1.67 -2.19 -6.21
C ILE A 81 -2.61 -1.02 -6.50
N ARG A 82 -2.59 -0.52 -7.73
CA ARG A 82 -3.46 0.58 -8.09
C ARG A 82 -4.93 0.19 -7.94
N ASN A 83 -5.28 -1.00 -8.37
CA ASN A 83 -6.67 -1.44 -8.26
C ASN A 83 -7.11 -1.53 -6.80
N ILE A 84 -6.22 -2.00 -5.94
CA ILE A 84 -6.54 -2.09 -4.53
C ILE A 84 -6.73 -0.71 -3.93
N ILE A 85 -5.87 0.23 -4.28
CA ILE A 85 -5.98 1.58 -3.77
C ILE A 85 -7.27 2.24 -4.25
N GLU A 86 -7.61 2.06 -5.51
CA GLU A 86 -8.82 2.64 -6.05
C GLU A 86 -10.05 2.03 -5.41
N LYS A 87 -10.02 0.73 -5.17
CA LYS A 87 -11.12 0.08 -4.52
C LYS A 87 -11.29 0.54 -3.10
N TRP A 88 -10.19 0.71 -2.39
CA TRP A 88 -10.23 1.20 -1.03
C TRP A 88 -10.86 2.60 -0.98
N GLY A 89 -10.47 3.45 -1.92
CA GLY A 89 -11.06 4.78 -2.01
C GLY A 89 -12.52 4.72 -2.32
N GLU A 90 -12.92 3.82 -3.19
CA GLU A 90 -14.32 3.69 -3.56
C GLU A 90 -15.18 3.21 -2.42
N SER A 91 -14.62 2.46 -1.50
CA SER A 91 -15.41 2.00 -0.37
C SER A 91 -15.38 2.96 0.79
N SER A 92 -14.77 4.13 0.64
CA SER A 92 -14.81 5.10 1.73
C SER A 92 -15.87 6.14 1.47
N TRP A 93 -16.05 7.01 2.45
CA TRP A 93 -17.11 7.99 2.38
C TRP A 93 -17.02 8.93 1.18
N TRP A 94 -15.84 9.17 0.68
CA TRP A 94 -15.67 10.13 -0.39
C TRP A 94 -16.30 9.64 -1.69
N GLN A 95 -16.54 8.38 -1.79
CA GLN A 95 -17.23 7.87 -2.95
C GLN A 95 -18.65 8.39 -3.01
N LEU A 96 -19.28 8.57 -1.87
CA LEU A 96 -20.60 9.13 -1.85
C LEU A 96 -20.60 10.55 -2.40
N LYS A 97 -19.54 11.29 -2.15
CA LYS A 97 -19.44 12.62 -2.69
C LYS A 97 -19.36 12.61 -4.20
N ILE A 98 -18.62 11.67 -4.73
CA ILE A 98 -18.51 11.57 -6.16
C ILE A 98 -19.85 11.23 -6.78
N MET A 99 -20.58 10.34 -6.14
CA MET A 99 -21.89 9.99 -6.64
C MET A 99 -22.82 11.16 -6.64
N HIS A 100 -22.71 12.02 -5.66
CA HIS A 100 -23.55 13.19 -5.60
C HIS A 100 -23.29 14.15 -6.74
N LYS A 101 -22.11 14.17 -7.25
CA LYS A 101 -21.80 15.07 -8.33
C LYS A 101 -22.37 14.62 -9.65
N MET A 102 -22.73 13.41 -9.72
CA MET A 102 -23.34 12.89 -10.93
C MET A 102 -24.82 12.99 -10.83
#